data_51f0c12ec5d0a92f528bb9d31886cad5
#
_entry.id   51f0c12ec5d0a92f528bb9d31886cad5
#
_cell.length_a   1.000
_cell.length_b   1.000
_cell.length_c   1.000
_cell.angle_alpha   90.00
_cell.angle_beta   90.00
_cell.angle_gamma   90.00
#
_symmetry.space_group_name_H-M   'P 1'
#
loop_
_entity.id
_entity.type
_entity.pdbx_description
1 polymer ?
#
loop_
_entity_poly.entity_id
_entity_poly.type
_entity_poly.pdbx_seq_one_letter_code
_entity_poly.pdbx_strand_id
1 'polypeptide(L)'
;MVSYRSLINGLKTFNHNVSLCDGWIDRIKMMATHPLFKKRVDNILELHEQFKREPLIQFRYTDYQIFKSTGSRKEFQDYYFRNQLRLEVASIAYLINESSDNRSHLENVLFQLCTEYLWALQAHIKQVCKDTRYNPQRELDLFSCEMAFTLAEITYLFRGKIDDDLCNFITTEINERIFIPYMLEEKLKWWEVTDMNWAAVCAGSIGAAAIYLISDESALAPILLKVLATLGGYLDGFPEDGACLEGYEYWKYGFSFYVYFADLLKRRTNNHINLFQIEKVKQVATFQQKAFLIDDYILPFSDTDLTSSHLLGLTHYLAKLYQTLVLPPEIMVDRTTDGHYRWVNLVRDFLWYEPNLKVPKFDEYDYCFKESQILVSKKRFNDKRIVFAFKGGHNGEPHNHNDIGTFILQVEHDTLISDLGRGEYTKQYFDENLRYNYLTCSSYGHSVPIINGYGQASGRDKCGINFEVNLHDVIRGKLNITHAYEDPSLLQFIRRFTYQASQPCLIIEDEFLFNKHNNHITERFITVCPVKMISPNSVSIIGKNSTLLIQSDNINSIEIKKEVYKNHRYEEKEAYLIDFHCQVDAQTKLRFNFAWLDVK
;
A
#
# COMPACT_ATOMS: atom_id res chain seq x y z
N MET A 1 19.50 -13.74 12.09
CA MET A 1 20.33 -13.31 10.94
C MET A 1 20.95 -14.51 10.25
N VAL A 2 20.91 -14.58 8.91
CA VAL A 2 21.56 -15.61 8.11
C VAL A 2 23.07 -15.34 8.09
N SER A 3 23.91 -16.33 8.46
CA SER A 3 25.36 -16.17 8.41
C SER A 3 25.90 -16.38 6.98
N TYR A 4 27.05 -15.76 6.66
CA TYR A 4 27.75 -15.97 5.38
C TYR A 4 27.95 -17.47 5.09
N ARG A 5 28.40 -18.23 6.09
CA ARG A 5 28.64 -19.69 5.95
C ARG A 5 27.35 -20.45 5.61
N SER A 6 26.24 -20.11 6.28
CA SER A 6 24.94 -20.74 6.00
C SER A 6 24.46 -20.42 4.61
N LEU A 7 24.59 -19.16 4.17
CA LEU A 7 24.18 -18.73 2.84
C LEU A 7 25.01 -19.43 1.75
N ILE A 8 26.33 -19.42 1.83
CA ILE A 8 27.22 -20.10 0.85
C ILE A 8 26.90 -21.60 0.78
N ASN A 9 26.69 -22.25 1.93
CA ASN A 9 26.34 -23.67 1.94
C ASN A 9 25.00 -23.91 1.23
N GLY A 10 24.00 -23.06 1.47
CA GLY A 10 22.73 -23.13 0.76
C GLY A 10 22.87 -22.91 -0.73
N LEU A 11 23.59 -21.88 -1.16
CA LEU A 11 23.82 -21.56 -2.58
C LEU A 11 24.47 -22.73 -3.34
N LYS A 12 25.44 -23.41 -2.74
CA LYS A 12 26.11 -24.58 -3.31
C LYS A 12 25.23 -25.82 -3.50
N THR A 13 24.05 -25.84 -2.87
CA THR A 13 23.09 -26.97 -3.06
C THR A 13 22.27 -26.84 -4.33
N PHE A 14 22.32 -25.69 -5.00
CA PHE A 14 21.53 -25.44 -6.20
C PHE A 14 22.04 -26.26 -7.39
N ASN A 15 21.12 -26.92 -8.06
CA ASN A 15 21.42 -27.64 -9.29
C ASN A 15 21.32 -26.68 -10.50
N HIS A 16 22.44 -26.24 -11.01
CA HIS A 16 22.50 -25.30 -12.15
C HIS A 16 21.96 -25.87 -13.47
N ASN A 17 21.67 -27.18 -13.55
CA ASN A 17 20.99 -27.78 -14.69
C ASN A 17 19.47 -27.58 -14.66
N VAL A 18 18.92 -27.06 -13.56
CA VAL A 18 17.48 -26.77 -13.40
C VAL A 18 17.29 -25.25 -13.45
N SER A 19 16.40 -24.81 -14.33
CA SER A 19 16.07 -23.39 -14.42
C SER A 19 15.27 -22.91 -13.20
N LEU A 20 15.56 -21.71 -12.71
CA LEU A 20 14.68 -21.04 -11.73
C LEU A 20 13.29 -20.72 -12.30
N CYS A 21 13.15 -20.69 -13.63
CA CYS A 21 11.88 -20.50 -14.34
C CYS A 21 11.36 -21.80 -14.97
N ASP A 22 11.74 -22.96 -14.43
CA ASP A 22 11.29 -24.25 -14.98
C ASP A 22 9.77 -24.37 -14.90
N GLY A 23 9.15 -24.79 -16.03
CA GLY A 23 7.69 -24.91 -16.17
C GLY A 23 6.90 -23.59 -16.24
N TRP A 24 7.55 -22.43 -16.16
CA TRP A 24 6.86 -21.13 -16.16
C TRP A 24 6.15 -20.86 -17.48
N ILE A 25 6.81 -21.08 -18.60
CA ILE A 25 6.25 -20.81 -19.93
C ILE A 25 4.98 -21.63 -20.14
N ASP A 26 5.03 -22.92 -19.84
CA ASP A 26 3.87 -23.81 -19.99
C ASP A 26 2.72 -23.40 -19.06
N ARG A 27 3.06 -23.04 -17.81
CA ARG A 27 2.05 -22.56 -16.84
C ARG A 27 1.40 -21.28 -17.31
N ILE A 28 2.15 -20.29 -17.81
CA ILE A 28 1.62 -19.02 -18.31
C ILE A 28 0.73 -19.28 -19.53
N LYS A 29 1.17 -20.10 -20.50
CA LYS A 29 0.37 -20.46 -21.68
C LYS A 29 -0.95 -21.15 -21.28
N MET A 30 -0.91 -22.07 -20.33
CA MET A 30 -2.09 -22.74 -19.81
C MET A 30 -3.05 -21.73 -19.14
N MET A 31 -2.53 -20.87 -18.28
CA MET A 31 -3.35 -19.89 -17.57
C MET A 31 -3.88 -18.78 -18.48
N ALA A 32 -3.19 -18.45 -19.56
CA ALA A 32 -3.68 -17.49 -20.57
C ALA A 32 -5.00 -17.95 -21.23
N THR A 33 -5.29 -19.24 -21.26
CA THR A 33 -6.57 -19.80 -21.76
C THR A 33 -7.63 -19.98 -20.68
N HIS A 34 -7.28 -19.79 -19.40
CA HIS A 34 -8.21 -19.94 -18.29
C HIS A 34 -9.27 -18.80 -18.31
N PRO A 35 -10.57 -19.09 -18.08
CA PRO A 35 -11.64 -18.09 -18.17
C PRO A 35 -11.39 -16.81 -17.37
N LEU A 36 -10.80 -16.92 -16.16
CA LEU A 36 -10.48 -15.79 -15.30
C LEU A 36 -9.49 -14.80 -15.96
N PHE A 37 -8.52 -15.29 -16.72
CA PHE A 37 -7.47 -14.48 -17.33
C PHE A 37 -7.79 -14.05 -18.78
N LYS A 38 -8.78 -14.69 -19.43
CA LYS A 38 -9.03 -14.49 -20.86
C LYS A 38 -9.20 -13.02 -21.24
N LYS A 39 -10.06 -12.30 -20.54
CA LYS A 39 -10.27 -10.86 -20.84
C LYS A 39 -8.98 -10.04 -20.69
N ARG A 40 -8.19 -10.32 -19.64
CA ARG A 40 -6.90 -9.64 -19.42
C ARG A 40 -5.91 -9.94 -20.55
N VAL A 41 -5.83 -11.19 -20.95
CA VAL A 41 -4.95 -11.62 -22.07
C VAL A 41 -5.39 -11.00 -23.38
N ASP A 42 -6.69 -11.00 -23.68
CA ASP A 42 -7.23 -10.35 -24.89
C ASP A 42 -6.86 -8.85 -24.92
N ASN A 43 -7.03 -8.14 -23.80
CA ASN A 43 -6.62 -6.73 -23.68
C ASN A 43 -5.10 -6.52 -23.86
N ILE A 44 -4.27 -7.43 -23.29
CA ILE A 44 -2.81 -7.38 -23.47
C ILE A 44 -2.43 -7.54 -24.92
N LEU A 45 -3.04 -8.48 -25.65
CA LEU A 45 -2.76 -8.72 -27.05
C LEU A 45 -3.23 -7.57 -27.93
N GLU A 46 -4.40 -6.98 -27.67
CA GLU A 46 -4.88 -5.78 -28.38
C GLU A 46 -3.91 -4.61 -28.18
N LEU A 47 -3.47 -4.38 -26.95
CA LEU A 47 -2.54 -3.30 -26.63
C LEU A 47 -1.15 -3.56 -27.22
N HIS A 48 -0.71 -4.81 -27.31
CA HIS A 48 0.52 -5.19 -28.00
C HIS A 48 0.48 -4.80 -29.48
N GLU A 49 -0.60 -5.11 -30.19
CA GLU A 49 -0.77 -4.73 -31.59
C GLU A 49 -0.86 -3.21 -31.77
N GLN A 50 -1.42 -2.49 -30.81
CA GLN A 50 -1.38 -1.03 -30.81
C GLN A 50 0.06 -0.53 -30.65
N PHE A 51 0.80 -1.01 -29.66
CA PHE A 51 2.17 -0.59 -29.39
C PHE A 51 3.16 -0.89 -30.51
N LYS A 52 2.95 -1.95 -31.28
CA LYS A 52 3.76 -2.22 -32.47
C LYS A 52 3.64 -1.15 -33.55
N ARG A 53 2.49 -0.45 -33.61
CA ARG A 53 2.23 0.63 -34.58
C ARG A 53 2.68 2.00 -34.06
N GLU A 54 2.90 2.14 -32.77
CA GLU A 54 3.33 3.39 -32.15
C GLU A 54 4.86 3.46 -32.08
N PRO A 55 5.46 4.65 -32.31
CA PRO A 55 6.89 4.81 -32.09
C PRO A 55 7.26 4.55 -30.63
N LEU A 56 8.49 4.10 -30.40
CA LEU A 56 9.05 3.99 -29.06
C LEU A 56 9.19 5.39 -28.46
N ILE A 57 8.79 5.55 -27.19
CA ILE A 57 8.87 6.83 -26.48
C ILE A 57 10.30 7.05 -26.05
N GLN A 58 10.94 8.10 -26.56
CA GLN A 58 12.27 8.53 -26.12
C GLN A 58 12.15 9.83 -25.33
N PHE A 59 12.71 9.84 -24.11
CA PHE A 59 12.72 11.03 -23.28
C PHE A 59 13.71 12.07 -23.81
N ARG A 60 13.26 13.33 -23.89
CA ARG A 60 14.11 14.49 -24.17
C ARG A 60 14.70 15.02 -22.88
N TYR A 61 15.79 15.78 -22.96
CA TYR A 61 16.38 16.43 -21.79
C TYR A 61 15.37 17.28 -20.99
N THR A 62 14.47 17.97 -21.69
CA THR A 62 13.41 18.79 -21.07
C THR A 62 12.42 17.97 -20.26
N ASP A 63 12.19 16.73 -20.62
CA ASP A 63 11.27 15.85 -19.90
C ASP A 63 11.87 15.47 -18.51
N TYR A 64 13.20 15.33 -18.42
CA TYR A 64 13.92 15.16 -17.15
C TYR A 64 13.98 16.43 -16.28
N GLN A 65 13.55 17.59 -16.77
CA GLN A 65 13.54 18.84 -16.01
C GLN A 65 12.15 19.19 -15.46
N ILE A 66 11.10 18.45 -15.80
CA ILE A 66 9.71 18.76 -15.43
C ILE A 66 9.56 18.89 -13.91
N PHE A 67 9.97 17.88 -13.15
CA PHE A 67 9.85 17.91 -11.68
C PHE A 67 10.63 19.06 -11.05
N LYS A 68 11.84 19.34 -11.55
CA LYS A 68 12.67 20.45 -11.05
C LYS A 68 12.03 21.82 -11.29
N SER A 69 11.38 22.00 -12.43
CA SER A 69 10.80 23.29 -12.84
C SER A 69 9.39 23.53 -12.32
N THR A 70 8.57 22.47 -12.19
CA THR A 70 7.15 22.57 -11.87
C THR A 70 6.75 21.92 -10.55
N GLY A 71 7.56 20.99 -10.02
CA GLY A 71 7.21 20.13 -8.89
C GLY A 71 6.24 19.00 -9.25
N SER A 72 5.78 18.92 -10.50
CA SER A 72 4.88 17.85 -10.97
C SER A 72 5.65 16.57 -11.26
N ARG A 73 5.05 15.45 -10.86
CA ARG A 73 5.53 14.11 -11.16
C ARG A 73 4.81 13.49 -12.36
N LYS A 74 3.53 13.89 -12.54
CA LYS A 74 2.57 13.18 -13.38
C LYS A 74 3.04 13.04 -14.82
N GLU A 75 3.44 14.13 -15.48
CA GLU A 75 3.74 14.13 -16.91
C GLU A 75 4.90 13.21 -17.27
N PHE A 76 5.96 13.19 -16.43
CA PHE A 76 7.08 12.27 -16.64
C PHE A 76 6.69 10.82 -16.33
N GLN A 77 5.97 10.60 -15.24
CA GLN A 77 5.58 9.26 -14.81
C GLN A 77 4.61 8.60 -15.79
N ASP A 78 3.70 9.35 -16.41
CA ASP A 78 2.78 8.83 -17.43
C ASP A 78 3.56 8.19 -18.61
N TYR A 79 4.62 8.84 -19.09
CA TYR A 79 5.48 8.28 -20.13
C TYR A 79 6.34 7.12 -19.63
N TYR A 80 6.90 7.26 -18.44
CA TYR A 80 7.74 6.23 -17.81
C TYR A 80 6.97 4.92 -17.65
N PHE A 81 5.80 4.97 -17.05
CA PHE A 81 4.97 3.78 -16.84
C PHE A 81 4.39 3.22 -18.14
N ARG A 82 4.16 4.06 -19.15
CA ARG A 82 3.78 3.57 -20.48
C ARG A 82 4.88 2.72 -21.12
N ASN A 83 6.15 3.05 -20.92
CA ASN A 83 7.28 2.23 -21.39
C ASN A 83 7.35 0.91 -20.63
N GLN A 84 7.10 0.91 -19.30
CA GLN A 84 6.99 -0.32 -18.51
C GLN A 84 5.85 -1.23 -18.99
N LEU A 85 4.68 -0.65 -19.22
CA LEU A 85 3.54 -1.38 -19.77
C LEU A 85 3.87 -1.99 -21.15
N ARG A 86 4.59 -1.28 -21.99
CA ARG A 86 5.02 -1.78 -23.30
C ARG A 86 5.91 -3.03 -23.17
N LEU A 87 6.84 -3.03 -22.21
CA LEU A 87 7.67 -4.19 -21.91
C LEU A 87 6.84 -5.38 -21.40
N GLU A 88 5.94 -5.13 -20.43
CA GLU A 88 5.06 -6.15 -19.87
C GLU A 88 4.22 -6.82 -20.97
N VAL A 89 3.58 -6.00 -21.78
CA VAL A 89 2.70 -6.44 -22.88
C VAL A 89 3.47 -7.21 -23.96
N ALA A 90 4.64 -6.71 -24.38
CA ALA A 90 5.48 -7.36 -25.37
C ALA A 90 6.01 -8.73 -24.87
N SER A 91 6.37 -8.81 -23.59
CA SER A 91 6.87 -10.05 -22.99
C SER A 91 5.78 -11.13 -22.92
N ILE A 92 4.56 -10.78 -22.49
CA ILE A 92 3.44 -11.74 -22.47
C ILE A 92 3.02 -12.13 -23.89
N ALA A 93 2.95 -11.19 -24.83
CA ALA A 93 2.61 -11.49 -26.22
C ALA A 93 3.62 -12.46 -26.85
N TYR A 94 4.92 -12.26 -26.59
CA TYR A 94 5.95 -13.18 -27.06
C TYR A 94 5.86 -14.57 -26.39
N LEU A 95 5.55 -14.64 -25.09
CA LEU A 95 5.31 -15.91 -24.40
C LEU A 95 4.16 -16.70 -25.02
N ILE A 96 3.08 -16.03 -25.40
CA ILE A 96 1.89 -16.67 -25.99
C ILE A 96 2.13 -17.09 -27.43
N ASN A 97 2.78 -16.21 -28.22
CA ASN A 97 3.08 -16.43 -29.62
C ASN A 97 4.53 -16.05 -29.94
N GLU A 98 5.40 -17.07 -29.98
CA GLU A 98 6.85 -16.92 -30.24
C GLU A 98 7.17 -16.63 -31.72
N SER A 99 6.45 -15.68 -32.37
CA SER A 99 6.74 -15.25 -33.73
C SER A 99 8.01 -14.38 -33.79
N SER A 100 8.66 -14.34 -34.96
CA SER A 100 9.83 -13.47 -35.20
C SER A 100 9.49 -11.99 -35.04
N ASP A 101 8.28 -11.59 -35.41
CA ASP A 101 7.79 -10.20 -35.30
C ASP A 101 7.63 -9.79 -33.83
N ASN A 102 7.01 -10.63 -32.99
CA ASN A 102 6.89 -10.40 -31.55
C ASN A 102 8.26 -10.41 -30.85
N ARG A 103 9.17 -11.30 -31.28
CA ARG A 103 10.56 -11.31 -30.82
C ARG A 103 11.25 -9.98 -31.10
N SER A 104 11.23 -9.53 -32.35
CA SER A 104 11.88 -8.28 -32.76
C SER A 104 11.30 -7.08 -32.02
N HIS A 105 9.98 -7.05 -31.79
CA HIS A 105 9.35 -5.98 -31.02
C HIS A 105 9.83 -5.99 -29.55
N LEU A 106 9.85 -7.16 -28.89
CA LEU A 106 10.35 -7.31 -27.52
C LEU A 106 11.82 -6.89 -27.41
N GLU A 107 12.69 -7.35 -28.33
CA GLU A 107 14.10 -6.98 -28.35
C GLU A 107 14.32 -5.47 -28.50
N ASN A 108 13.51 -4.79 -29.35
CA ASN A 108 13.56 -3.33 -29.49
C ASN A 108 13.12 -2.61 -28.20
N VAL A 109 12.09 -3.08 -27.51
CA VAL A 109 11.63 -2.51 -26.24
C VAL A 109 12.67 -2.70 -25.15
N LEU A 110 13.27 -3.90 -25.03
CA LEU A 110 14.34 -4.18 -24.07
C LEU A 110 15.55 -3.27 -24.30
N PHE A 111 15.99 -3.13 -25.58
CA PHE A 111 17.10 -2.27 -25.93
C PHE A 111 16.81 -0.79 -25.59
N GLN A 112 15.60 -0.31 -25.91
CA GLN A 112 15.21 1.06 -25.59
C GLN A 112 15.30 1.33 -24.07
N LEU A 113 14.72 0.45 -23.24
CA LEU A 113 14.74 0.63 -21.77
C LEU A 113 16.18 0.62 -21.20
N CYS A 114 17.06 -0.21 -21.75
CA CYS A 114 18.46 -0.21 -21.35
C CYS A 114 19.19 1.08 -21.74
N THR A 115 18.82 1.70 -22.86
CA THR A 115 19.44 2.95 -23.35
C THR A 115 18.80 4.21 -22.76
N GLU A 116 17.74 4.12 -21.97
CA GLU A 116 17.17 5.28 -21.28
C GLU A 116 18.19 5.90 -20.31
N TYR A 117 18.22 7.24 -20.29
CA TYR A 117 19.17 7.99 -19.47
C TYR A 117 19.03 7.68 -18.00
N LEU A 118 17.79 7.63 -17.47
CA LEU A 118 17.49 7.30 -16.07
C LEU A 118 16.57 6.08 -15.98
N TRP A 119 16.90 5.17 -15.07
CA TRP A 119 15.96 4.17 -14.58
C TRP A 119 15.23 4.65 -13.32
N ALA A 120 15.85 5.55 -12.55
CA ALA A 120 15.23 6.21 -11.41
C ALA A 120 14.24 7.30 -11.84
N LEU A 121 13.20 7.54 -11.04
CA LEU A 121 12.32 8.67 -11.28
C LEU A 121 13.03 10.00 -11.00
N GLN A 122 12.77 11.01 -11.84
CA GLN A 122 13.35 12.35 -11.68
C GLN A 122 13.05 12.99 -10.30
N ALA A 123 11.95 12.61 -9.65
CA ALA A 123 11.59 13.08 -8.31
C ALA A 123 12.48 12.50 -7.21
N HIS A 124 13.17 11.39 -7.48
CA HIS A 124 14.00 10.67 -6.52
C HIS A 124 15.50 10.95 -6.67
N ILE A 125 15.91 11.57 -7.78
CA ILE A 125 17.31 11.98 -7.98
C ILE A 125 17.61 13.32 -7.32
N LYS A 126 18.88 13.59 -7.01
CA LYS A 126 19.32 14.89 -6.48
C LYS A 126 19.13 15.98 -7.52
N GLN A 127 18.22 16.91 -7.26
CA GLN A 127 17.87 18.01 -8.19
C GLN A 127 19.01 19.05 -8.33
N VAL A 128 19.80 19.23 -7.28
CA VAL A 128 21.02 20.06 -7.28
C VAL A 128 22.10 19.29 -6.56
N CYS A 129 23.14 18.89 -7.28
CA CYS A 129 24.27 18.20 -6.70
C CYS A 129 25.57 18.93 -7.06
N LYS A 130 26.35 19.30 -6.04
CA LYS A 130 27.68 19.92 -6.19
C LYS A 130 28.79 18.86 -6.26
N ASP A 131 28.48 17.61 -5.95
CA ASP A 131 29.45 16.51 -6.04
C ASP A 131 29.59 16.07 -7.51
N THR A 132 30.75 16.32 -8.08
CA THR A 132 31.06 15.97 -9.48
C THR A 132 31.14 14.46 -9.72
N ARG A 133 31.15 13.65 -8.66
CA ARG A 133 31.14 12.17 -8.74
C ARG A 133 29.71 11.61 -8.79
N TYR A 134 28.70 12.42 -8.48
CA TYR A 134 27.31 11.99 -8.53
C TYR A 134 26.90 11.70 -9.97
N ASN A 135 26.50 10.45 -10.21
CA ASN A 135 25.96 10.01 -11.49
C ASN A 135 24.50 9.61 -11.29
N PRO A 136 23.52 10.36 -11.82
CA PRO A 136 22.10 10.05 -11.67
C PRO A 136 21.67 8.72 -12.31
N GLN A 137 22.45 8.19 -13.28
CA GLN A 137 22.22 6.86 -13.86
C GLN A 137 22.47 5.71 -12.86
N ARG A 138 23.20 5.99 -11.79
CA ARG A 138 23.53 5.05 -10.70
C ARG A 138 22.71 5.31 -9.42
N GLU A 139 21.64 6.12 -9.51
CA GLU A 139 20.75 6.32 -8.37
C GLU A 139 19.92 5.06 -8.13
N LEU A 140 20.00 4.54 -6.91
CA LEU A 140 19.24 3.38 -6.47
C LEU A 140 17.96 3.84 -5.77
N ASP A 141 16.88 3.86 -6.53
CA ASP A 141 15.54 4.14 -6.05
C ASP A 141 14.61 2.93 -6.28
N LEU A 142 13.35 3.05 -5.91
CA LEU A 142 12.34 2.01 -6.12
C LEU A 142 12.35 1.51 -7.57
N PHE A 143 12.31 2.43 -8.52
CA PHE A 143 12.05 2.13 -9.94
C PHE A 143 13.29 1.65 -10.69
N SER A 144 14.48 2.15 -10.37
CA SER A 144 15.72 1.61 -10.92
C SER A 144 15.97 0.17 -10.45
N CYS A 145 15.64 -0.13 -9.19
CA CYS A 145 15.74 -1.47 -8.64
C CYS A 145 14.68 -2.42 -9.24
N GLU A 146 13.41 -1.96 -9.37
CA GLU A 146 12.35 -2.73 -10.04
C GLU A 146 12.68 -3.01 -11.50
N MET A 147 13.25 -2.03 -12.22
CA MET A 147 13.70 -2.19 -13.60
C MET A 147 14.73 -3.31 -13.71
N ALA A 148 15.73 -3.31 -12.81
CA ALA A 148 16.76 -4.36 -12.79
C ALA A 148 16.16 -5.74 -12.56
N PHE A 149 15.21 -5.89 -11.61
CA PHE A 149 14.53 -7.15 -11.38
C PHE A 149 13.75 -7.60 -12.61
N THR A 150 12.95 -6.71 -13.20
CA THR A 150 12.15 -6.98 -14.39
C THR A 150 13.03 -7.42 -15.57
N LEU A 151 14.07 -6.66 -15.88
CA LEU A 151 14.99 -6.98 -16.97
C LEU A 151 15.75 -8.29 -16.72
N ALA A 152 16.23 -8.52 -15.50
CA ALA A 152 16.94 -9.75 -15.14
C ALA A 152 16.06 -10.99 -15.27
N GLU A 153 14.79 -10.93 -14.79
CA GLU A 153 13.84 -12.04 -14.86
C GLU A 153 13.44 -12.33 -16.31
N ILE A 154 13.15 -11.32 -17.11
CA ILE A 154 12.81 -11.45 -18.53
C ILE A 154 14.00 -12.04 -19.31
N THR A 155 15.21 -11.51 -19.10
CA THR A 155 16.42 -12.01 -19.75
C THR A 155 16.69 -13.46 -19.38
N TYR A 156 16.52 -13.83 -18.11
CA TYR A 156 16.68 -15.22 -17.64
C TYR A 156 15.62 -16.16 -18.23
N LEU A 157 14.36 -15.73 -18.27
CA LEU A 157 13.23 -16.51 -18.80
C LEU A 157 13.35 -16.76 -20.31
N PHE A 158 13.86 -15.79 -21.06
CA PHE A 158 14.00 -15.85 -22.52
C PHE A 158 15.39 -16.22 -23.01
N ARG A 159 16.30 -16.65 -22.11
CA ARG A 159 17.65 -17.09 -22.51
C ARG A 159 17.59 -18.13 -23.63
N GLY A 160 18.34 -17.91 -24.71
CA GLY A 160 18.34 -18.75 -25.91
C GLY A 160 17.13 -18.56 -26.84
N LYS A 161 16.19 -17.63 -26.48
CA LYS A 161 15.02 -17.27 -27.31
C LYS A 161 15.11 -15.85 -27.88
N ILE A 162 15.80 -14.94 -27.18
CA ILE A 162 16.18 -13.58 -27.64
C ILE A 162 17.68 -13.55 -27.91
N ASP A 163 18.13 -12.48 -28.53
CA ASP A 163 19.53 -12.32 -28.95
C ASP A 163 20.49 -12.33 -27.76
N ASP A 164 21.59 -13.10 -27.86
CA ASP A 164 22.57 -13.25 -26.78
C ASP A 164 23.37 -11.96 -26.54
N ASP A 165 23.69 -11.16 -27.58
CA ASP A 165 24.38 -9.89 -27.42
C ASP A 165 23.49 -8.88 -26.67
N LEU A 166 22.17 -8.89 -26.94
CA LEU A 166 21.21 -8.10 -26.18
C LEU A 166 21.14 -8.56 -24.71
N CYS A 167 21.14 -9.87 -24.44
CA CYS A 167 21.19 -10.41 -23.08
C CYS A 167 22.43 -9.95 -22.31
N ASN A 168 23.59 -9.96 -22.99
CA ASN A 168 24.86 -9.49 -22.43
C ASN A 168 24.82 -7.98 -22.16
N PHE A 169 24.26 -7.20 -23.08
CA PHE A 169 24.08 -5.76 -22.91
C PHE A 169 23.20 -5.43 -21.70
N ILE A 170 22.02 -6.08 -21.58
CA ILE A 170 21.11 -5.91 -20.43
C ILE A 170 21.87 -6.24 -19.11
N THR A 171 22.59 -7.37 -19.08
CA THR A 171 23.35 -7.78 -17.90
C THR A 171 24.42 -6.75 -17.52
N THR A 172 25.10 -6.17 -18.52
CA THR A 172 26.11 -5.13 -18.31
C THR A 172 25.47 -3.85 -17.74
N GLU A 173 24.34 -3.39 -18.27
CA GLU A 173 23.64 -2.21 -17.78
C GLU A 173 23.16 -2.40 -16.33
N ILE A 174 22.63 -3.58 -15.98
CA ILE A 174 22.23 -3.88 -14.61
C ILE A 174 23.45 -3.87 -13.68
N ASN A 175 24.58 -4.45 -14.10
CA ASN A 175 25.80 -4.44 -13.31
C ASN A 175 26.30 -3.01 -13.05
N GLU A 176 26.38 -2.16 -14.09
CA GLU A 176 26.89 -0.79 -14.00
C GLU A 176 25.98 0.15 -13.22
N ARG A 177 24.66 -0.01 -13.37
CA ARG A 177 23.69 0.90 -12.76
C ARG A 177 23.23 0.47 -11.37
N ILE A 178 23.28 -0.85 -11.06
CA ILE A 178 22.69 -1.40 -9.84
C ILE A 178 23.73 -2.10 -8.96
N PHE A 179 24.40 -3.17 -9.45
CA PHE A 179 25.25 -3.98 -8.57
C PHE A 179 26.52 -3.23 -8.14
N ILE A 180 27.20 -2.57 -9.07
CA ILE A 180 28.40 -1.79 -8.77
C ILE A 180 28.09 -0.68 -7.75
N PRO A 181 27.12 0.25 -7.98
CA PRO A 181 26.83 1.27 -6.97
C PRO A 181 26.33 0.68 -5.65
N TYR A 182 25.53 -0.41 -5.66
CA TYR A 182 25.06 -1.04 -4.43
C TYR A 182 26.20 -1.61 -3.57
N MET A 183 27.24 -2.19 -4.21
CA MET A 183 28.34 -2.84 -3.50
C MET A 183 29.51 -1.91 -3.18
N LEU A 184 29.76 -0.89 -4.02
CA LEU A 184 30.96 -0.04 -3.87
C LEU A 184 30.71 1.25 -3.09
N GLU A 185 29.45 1.67 -2.83
CA GLU A 185 29.20 2.82 -1.98
C GLU A 185 29.52 2.50 -0.51
N GLU A 186 30.43 3.31 0.07
CA GLU A 186 30.85 3.17 1.47
C GLU A 186 29.72 3.50 2.47
N LYS A 187 28.82 4.42 2.07
CA LYS A 187 27.66 4.81 2.89
C LYS A 187 26.42 4.05 2.46
N LEU A 188 25.74 3.48 3.46
CA LEU A 188 24.43 2.89 3.23
C LEU A 188 23.46 3.94 2.66
N LYS A 189 22.65 3.53 1.70
CA LYS A 189 21.50 4.34 1.26
C LYS A 189 20.54 4.49 2.43
N TRP A 190 19.81 5.61 2.48
CA TRP A 190 18.84 5.85 3.56
C TRP A 190 17.78 4.74 3.67
N TRP A 191 17.38 4.17 2.53
CA TRP A 191 16.42 3.07 2.49
C TRP A 191 16.99 1.72 2.96
N GLU A 192 18.31 1.56 3.05
CA GLU A 192 18.91 0.35 3.60
C GLU A 192 18.81 0.27 5.13
N VAL A 193 18.51 1.40 5.78
CA VAL A 193 18.40 1.52 7.24
C VAL A 193 17.02 1.97 7.71
N THR A 194 16.04 1.96 6.82
CA THR A 194 14.64 2.29 7.13
C THR A 194 13.81 1.02 7.31
N ASP A 195 12.69 1.18 7.98
CA ASP A 195 11.65 0.19 8.19
C ASP A 195 10.47 0.29 7.19
N MET A 196 10.59 1.21 6.22
CA MET A 196 9.55 1.50 5.22
C MET A 196 9.59 0.51 4.04
N ASN A 197 8.52 0.53 3.24
CA ASN A 197 8.40 -0.25 2.00
C ASN A 197 9.61 -0.13 1.05
N TRP A 198 10.29 1.00 1.02
CA TRP A 198 11.49 1.23 0.21
C TRP A 198 12.57 0.17 0.45
N ALA A 199 12.79 -0.21 1.70
CA ALA A 199 13.76 -1.24 2.05
C ALA A 199 13.45 -2.58 1.36
N ALA A 200 12.19 -3.00 1.39
CA ALA A 200 11.77 -4.26 0.76
C ALA A 200 11.81 -4.21 -0.76
N VAL A 201 11.32 -3.12 -1.36
CA VAL A 201 11.28 -3.00 -2.83
C VAL A 201 12.69 -2.93 -3.41
N CYS A 202 13.54 -2.03 -2.90
CA CYS A 202 14.90 -1.88 -3.42
C CYS A 202 15.75 -3.14 -3.16
N ALA A 203 15.85 -3.59 -1.90
CA ALA A 203 16.70 -4.74 -1.58
C ALA A 203 16.14 -6.04 -2.18
N GLY A 204 14.83 -6.26 -2.13
CA GLY A 204 14.19 -7.44 -2.73
C GLY A 204 14.43 -7.51 -4.24
N SER A 205 14.31 -6.38 -4.94
CA SER A 205 14.58 -6.28 -6.38
C SER A 205 16.04 -6.53 -6.72
N ILE A 206 16.98 -5.89 -6.01
CA ILE A 206 18.43 -6.10 -6.22
C ILE A 206 18.80 -7.56 -5.98
N GLY A 207 18.28 -8.15 -4.88
CA GLY A 207 18.53 -9.55 -4.55
C GLY A 207 17.98 -10.52 -5.59
N ALA A 208 16.77 -10.27 -6.10
CA ALA A 208 16.14 -11.06 -7.15
C ALA A 208 16.92 -10.97 -8.47
N ALA A 209 17.30 -9.76 -8.90
CA ALA A 209 18.14 -9.56 -10.09
C ALA A 209 19.49 -10.28 -9.96
N ALA A 210 20.13 -10.21 -8.78
CA ALA A 210 21.41 -10.89 -8.53
C ALA A 210 21.26 -12.42 -8.60
N ILE A 211 20.18 -13.00 -8.04
CA ILE A 211 19.91 -14.45 -8.12
C ILE A 211 19.78 -14.92 -9.57
N TYR A 212 19.15 -14.12 -10.45
CA TYR A 212 19.00 -14.49 -11.86
C TYR A 212 20.29 -14.38 -12.68
N LEU A 213 21.12 -13.37 -12.41
CA LEU A 213 22.25 -13.02 -13.28
C LEU A 213 23.61 -13.51 -12.78
N ILE A 214 23.77 -13.75 -11.48
CA ILE A 214 25.07 -14.12 -10.89
C ILE A 214 25.05 -15.61 -10.53
N SER A 215 25.78 -16.41 -11.30
CA SER A 215 25.91 -17.85 -11.06
C SER A 215 26.96 -18.21 -10.02
N ASP A 216 28.04 -17.42 -9.90
CA ASP A 216 29.11 -17.60 -8.91
C ASP A 216 28.60 -17.29 -7.50
N GLU A 217 28.58 -18.29 -6.66
CA GLU A 217 28.12 -18.16 -5.28
C GLU A 217 28.98 -17.20 -4.44
N SER A 218 30.26 -17.09 -4.73
CA SER A 218 31.16 -16.20 -4.00
C SER A 218 30.95 -14.74 -4.32
N ALA A 219 30.52 -14.42 -5.54
CA ALA A 219 30.13 -13.10 -5.97
C ALA A 219 28.68 -12.75 -5.53
N LEU A 220 27.78 -13.74 -5.54
CA LEU A 220 26.38 -13.57 -5.18
C LEU A 220 26.17 -13.36 -3.67
N ALA A 221 26.88 -14.14 -2.83
CA ALA A 221 26.63 -14.16 -1.38
C ALA A 221 26.80 -12.79 -0.69
N PRO A 222 27.80 -11.95 -0.98
CA PRO A 222 27.92 -10.62 -0.37
C PRO A 222 26.71 -9.72 -0.65
N ILE A 223 26.19 -9.75 -1.89
CA ILE A 223 24.98 -8.99 -2.27
C ILE A 223 23.80 -9.48 -1.46
N LEU A 224 23.56 -10.79 -1.40
CA LEU A 224 22.44 -11.37 -0.67
C LEU A 224 22.52 -11.14 0.83
N LEU A 225 23.70 -11.10 1.44
CA LEU A 225 23.84 -10.76 2.86
C LEU A 225 23.40 -9.33 3.14
N LYS A 226 23.80 -8.39 2.28
CA LYS A 226 23.41 -6.99 2.41
C LYS A 226 21.89 -6.84 2.22
N VAL A 227 21.32 -7.52 1.23
CA VAL A 227 19.86 -7.60 1.00
C VAL A 227 19.12 -8.14 2.23
N LEU A 228 19.59 -9.27 2.79
CA LEU A 228 18.97 -9.90 3.97
C LEU A 228 19.04 -9.02 5.22
N ALA A 229 20.10 -8.22 5.39
CA ALA A 229 20.20 -7.27 6.49
C ALA A 229 19.14 -6.15 6.34
N THR A 230 18.99 -5.58 5.15
CA THR A 230 17.99 -4.55 4.84
C THR A 230 16.55 -5.08 5.02
N LEU A 231 16.27 -6.30 4.53
CA LEU A 231 14.96 -6.94 4.70
C LEU A 231 14.65 -7.28 6.16
N GLY A 232 15.67 -7.52 6.98
CA GLY A 232 15.52 -7.64 8.44
C GLY A 232 14.98 -6.35 9.04
N GLY A 233 15.59 -5.19 8.71
CA GLY A 233 15.13 -3.87 9.13
C GLY A 233 13.70 -3.56 8.67
N TYR A 234 13.34 -3.93 7.44
CA TYR A 234 11.96 -3.81 6.95
C TYR A 234 10.96 -4.60 7.82
N LEU A 235 11.28 -5.84 8.19
CA LEU A 235 10.41 -6.63 9.06
C LEU A 235 10.35 -6.06 10.49
N ASP A 236 11.42 -5.44 10.97
CA ASP A 236 11.43 -4.82 12.30
C ASP A 236 10.47 -3.63 12.39
N GLY A 237 10.13 -2.99 11.26
CA GLY A 237 9.12 -1.93 11.16
C GLY A 237 7.68 -2.39 11.37
N PHE A 238 7.39 -3.68 11.22
CA PHE A 238 6.06 -4.20 11.53
C PHE A 238 5.95 -4.50 13.03
N PRO A 239 4.86 -4.08 13.69
CA PRO A 239 4.48 -4.59 15.01
C PRO A 239 4.31 -6.12 15.01
N GLU A 240 4.38 -6.76 16.17
CA GLU A 240 4.24 -8.23 16.28
C GLU A 240 2.84 -8.72 15.87
N ASP A 241 1.84 -7.85 15.88
CA ASP A 241 0.49 -8.14 15.39
C ASP A 241 0.37 -8.14 13.85
N GLY A 242 1.43 -7.75 13.14
CA GLY A 242 1.58 -7.81 11.69
C GLY A 242 0.85 -6.70 10.91
N ALA A 243 0.34 -5.66 11.57
CA ALA A 243 -0.26 -4.53 10.89
C ALA A 243 0.77 -3.75 10.06
N CYS A 244 0.40 -3.28 8.88
CA CYS A 244 1.19 -2.33 8.12
C CYS A 244 0.77 -0.90 8.47
N LEU A 245 1.63 -0.16 9.17
CA LEU A 245 1.32 1.20 9.62
C LEU A 245 1.30 2.22 8.47
N GLU A 246 2.00 1.93 7.37
CA GLU A 246 1.92 2.73 6.15
C GLU A 246 0.58 2.57 5.40
N GLY A 247 -0.21 1.54 5.73
CA GLY A 247 -1.47 1.20 5.08
C GLY A 247 -1.37 0.07 4.05
N TYR A 248 -2.54 -0.38 3.55
CA TYR A 248 -2.65 -1.56 2.70
C TYR A 248 -1.90 -1.43 1.36
N GLU A 249 -1.92 -0.25 0.72
CA GLU A 249 -1.25 -0.05 -0.56
C GLU A 249 0.26 -0.25 -0.44
N TYR A 250 0.88 0.17 0.67
CA TYR A 250 2.29 -0.01 0.93
C TYR A 250 2.64 -1.42 1.41
N TRP A 251 1.72 -2.09 2.14
CA TRP A 251 1.84 -3.53 2.39
C TRP A 251 1.86 -4.31 1.07
N LYS A 252 0.89 -4.06 0.20
CA LYS A 252 0.80 -4.68 -1.12
C LYS A 252 2.06 -4.47 -1.95
N TYR A 253 2.63 -3.27 -1.90
CA TYR A 253 3.85 -2.93 -2.63
C TYR A 253 5.10 -3.52 -1.98
N GLY A 254 5.42 -3.16 -0.74
CA GLY A 254 6.66 -3.60 -0.09
C GLY A 254 6.72 -5.09 0.18
N PHE A 255 5.64 -5.65 0.76
CA PHE A 255 5.63 -7.06 1.13
C PHE A 255 5.60 -7.99 -0.09
N SER A 256 5.06 -7.58 -1.23
CA SER A 256 5.14 -8.38 -2.46
C SER A 256 6.59 -8.60 -2.91
N PHE A 257 7.42 -7.57 -2.91
CA PHE A 257 8.84 -7.69 -3.28
C PHE A 257 9.64 -8.50 -2.27
N TYR A 258 9.32 -8.39 -0.97
CA TYR A 258 9.86 -9.30 0.04
C TYR A 258 9.54 -10.76 -0.30
N VAL A 259 8.28 -11.08 -0.61
CA VAL A 259 7.83 -12.45 -0.92
C VAL A 259 8.45 -12.96 -2.22
N TYR A 260 8.56 -12.13 -3.27
CA TYR A 260 9.19 -12.50 -4.53
C TYR A 260 10.66 -12.88 -4.36
N PHE A 261 11.39 -12.06 -3.62
CA PHE A 261 12.78 -12.37 -3.27
C PHE A 261 12.88 -13.63 -2.38
N ALA A 262 12.03 -13.75 -1.37
CA ALA A 262 12.03 -14.90 -0.45
C ALA A 262 11.77 -16.22 -1.17
N ASP A 263 10.86 -16.25 -2.16
CA ASP A 263 10.60 -17.42 -3.00
C ASP A 263 11.82 -17.78 -3.86
N LEU A 264 12.43 -16.78 -4.51
CA LEU A 264 13.63 -16.98 -5.31
C LEU A 264 14.80 -17.47 -4.47
N LEU A 265 15.06 -16.88 -3.32
CA LEU A 265 16.12 -17.29 -2.41
C LEU A 265 15.91 -18.73 -1.91
N LYS A 266 14.66 -19.07 -1.52
CA LYS A 266 14.28 -20.42 -1.12
C LYS A 266 14.59 -21.43 -2.24
N ARG A 267 14.24 -21.13 -3.49
CA ARG A 267 14.53 -21.99 -4.65
C ARG A 267 16.02 -22.03 -4.96
N ARG A 268 16.73 -20.91 -4.99
CA ARG A 268 18.17 -20.80 -5.29
C ARG A 268 19.04 -21.50 -4.23
N THR A 269 18.53 -21.66 -3.01
CA THR A 269 19.22 -22.37 -1.92
C THR A 269 18.63 -23.75 -1.63
N ASN A 270 17.84 -24.30 -2.54
CA ASN A 270 17.17 -25.61 -2.37
C ASN A 270 16.50 -25.76 -0.99
N ASN A 271 15.75 -24.72 -0.57
CA ASN A 271 15.05 -24.61 0.72
C ASN A 271 15.98 -24.55 1.96
N HIS A 272 17.30 -24.39 1.78
CA HIS A 272 18.24 -24.25 2.91
C HIS A 272 18.03 -22.91 3.64
N ILE A 273 17.71 -21.86 2.90
CA ILE A 273 17.29 -20.56 3.45
C ILE A 273 15.81 -20.34 3.10
N ASN A 274 14.96 -20.30 4.12
CA ASN A 274 13.51 -20.14 3.94
C ASN A 274 12.97 -19.08 4.88
N LEU A 275 12.81 -17.86 4.35
CA LEU A 275 12.33 -16.69 5.11
C LEU A 275 10.86 -16.84 5.54
N PHE A 276 10.08 -17.71 4.91
CA PHE A 276 8.67 -17.95 5.27
C PHE A 276 8.49 -18.72 6.59
N GLN A 277 9.57 -19.25 7.17
CA GLN A 277 9.54 -19.87 8.49
C GLN A 277 9.60 -18.86 9.65
N ILE A 278 9.84 -17.59 9.34
CA ILE A 278 9.83 -16.49 10.32
C ILE A 278 8.37 -16.22 10.70
N GLU A 279 8.00 -16.36 11.98
CA GLU A 279 6.62 -16.21 12.46
C GLU A 279 6.07 -14.81 12.14
N LYS A 280 6.88 -13.77 12.28
CA LYS A 280 6.50 -12.40 11.93
C LYS A 280 6.09 -12.25 10.46
N VAL A 281 6.76 -12.94 9.53
CA VAL A 281 6.38 -12.95 8.09
C VAL A 281 4.97 -13.52 7.90
N LYS A 282 4.60 -14.55 8.67
CA LYS A 282 3.25 -15.10 8.65
C LYS A 282 2.23 -14.11 9.21
N GLN A 283 2.55 -13.41 10.30
CA GLN A 283 1.66 -12.38 10.86
C GLN A 283 1.45 -11.23 9.85
N VAL A 284 2.51 -10.72 9.24
CA VAL A 284 2.43 -9.69 8.18
C VAL A 284 1.59 -10.18 6.99
N ALA A 285 1.72 -11.44 6.59
CA ALA A 285 0.92 -12.03 5.51
C ALA A 285 -0.59 -12.02 5.84
N THR A 286 -0.98 -12.10 7.12
CA THR A 286 -2.40 -12.07 7.53
C THR A 286 -3.03 -10.68 7.46
N PHE A 287 -2.25 -9.61 7.31
CA PHE A 287 -2.77 -8.24 7.28
C PHE A 287 -3.77 -8.03 6.14
N GLN A 288 -3.50 -8.58 4.96
CA GLN A 288 -4.37 -8.44 3.80
C GLN A 288 -5.83 -8.84 4.09
N GLN A 289 -6.06 -10.02 4.66
CA GLN A 289 -7.43 -10.50 4.93
C GLN A 289 -8.17 -9.62 5.94
N LYS A 290 -7.44 -8.93 6.82
CA LYS A 290 -7.98 -8.02 7.83
C LYS A 290 -8.21 -6.62 7.29
N ALA A 291 -7.45 -6.23 6.26
CA ALA A 291 -7.57 -4.92 5.62
C ALA A 291 -8.75 -4.82 4.64
N PHE A 292 -9.18 -5.93 3.99
CA PHE A 292 -10.38 -5.93 3.15
C PHE A 292 -11.64 -5.90 4.03
N LEU A 293 -12.49 -4.91 3.78
CA LEU A 293 -13.73 -4.67 4.54
C LEU A 293 -14.92 -5.34 3.84
N ILE A 294 -15.55 -4.67 2.89
CA ILE A 294 -16.65 -5.20 2.07
C ILE A 294 -16.24 -5.06 0.60
N ASP A 295 -16.23 -6.18 -0.12
CA ASP A 295 -15.84 -6.28 -1.52
C ASP A 295 -14.46 -5.66 -1.77
N ASP A 296 -14.33 -4.58 -2.57
CA ASP A 296 -13.09 -3.86 -2.86
C ASP A 296 -12.76 -2.72 -1.88
N TYR A 297 -13.63 -2.47 -0.90
CA TYR A 297 -13.35 -1.50 0.15
C TYR A 297 -12.28 -2.05 1.09
N ILE A 298 -11.30 -1.21 1.41
CA ILE A 298 -10.19 -1.57 2.29
C ILE A 298 -10.12 -0.60 3.48
N LEU A 299 -9.37 -1.00 4.50
CA LEU A 299 -9.09 -0.18 5.67
C LEU A 299 -8.30 1.07 5.23
N PRO A 300 -8.89 2.28 5.25
CA PRO A 300 -8.36 3.45 4.56
C PRO A 300 -7.40 4.28 5.41
N PHE A 301 -6.81 3.70 6.46
CA PHE A 301 -5.90 4.42 7.34
C PHE A 301 -4.54 4.63 6.69
N SER A 302 -3.91 5.78 6.95
CA SER A 302 -2.69 6.28 6.32
C SER A 302 -2.86 6.54 4.80
N ASP A 303 -1.77 6.66 4.02
CA ASP A 303 -1.85 6.94 2.57
C ASP A 303 -2.38 5.74 1.76
N THR A 304 -3.67 5.46 1.93
CA THR A 304 -4.38 4.33 1.32
C THR A 304 -5.61 4.82 0.56
N ASP A 305 -5.93 4.22 -0.58
CA ASP A 305 -7.18 4.49 -1.28
C ASP A 305 -8.37 3.89 -0.51
N LEU A 306 -9.59 4.36 -0.78
CA LEU A 306 -10.80 3.79 -0.16
C LEU A 306 -11.14 2.40 -0.69
N THR A 307 -10.75 2.12 -1.93
CA THR A 307 -10.93 0.83 -2.60
C THR A 307 -9.63 0.36 -3.20
N SER A 308 -9.40 -0.94 -3.19
CA SER A 308 -8.22 -1.53 -3.81
C SER A 308 -8.49 -2.93 -4.36
N SER A 309 -7.54 -3.44 -5.10
CA SER A 309 -7.46 -4.83 -5.49
C SER A 309 -6.30 -5.52 -4.80
N HIS A 310 -6.38 -6.82 -4.67
CA HIS A 310 -5.22 -7.59 -4.24
C HIS A 310 -4.39 -8.08 -5.42
N LEU A 311 -3.13 -8.43 -5.18
CA LEU A 311 -2.28 -9.13 -6.13
C LEU A 311 -2.67 -10.61 -6.07
N LEU A 312 -3.38 -11.08 -7.10
CA LEU A 312 -4.00 -12.40 -7.13
C LEU A 312 -2.98 -13.52 -6.88
N GLY A 313 -1.88 -13.51 -7.62
CA GLY A 313 -0.82 -14.50 -7.47
C GLY A 313 -0.19 -14.50 -6.08
N LEU A 314 0.16 -13.33 -5.56
CA LEU A 314 0.70 -13.19 -4.20
C LEU A 314 -0.25 -13.78 -3.15
N THR A 315 -1.53 -13.42 -3.24
CA THR A 315 -2.56 -13.86 -2.29
C THR A 315 -2.71 -15.37 -2.28
N HIS A 316 -2.79 -15.99 -3.47
CA HIS A 316 -2.89 -17.43 -3.60
C HIS A 316 -1.61 -18.16 -3.15
N TYR A 317 -0.43 -17.59 -3.43
CA TYR A 317 0.83 -18.14 -2.96
C TYR A 317 0.91 -18.16 -1.43
N LEU A 318 0.56 -17.06 -0.79
CA LEU A 318 0.55 -16.95 0.68
C LEU A 318 -0.50 -17.87 1.31
N ALA A 319 -1.70 -17.98 0.73
CA ALA A 319 -2.74 -18.88 1.23
C ALA A 319 -2.36 -20.37 1.09
N LYS A 320 -1.62 -20.73 0.04
CA LYS A 320 -1.07 -22.08 -0.12
C LYS A 320 0.04 -22.36 0.89
N LEU A 321 0.84 -21.35 1.20
CA LEU A 321 1.95 -21.44 2.15
C LEU A 321 1.46 -21.51 3.61
N TYR A 322 0.46 -20.70 3.94
CA TYR A 322 -0.11 -20.57 5.27
C TYR A 322 -1.59 -20.92 5.24
N GLN A 323 -1.93 -22.15 5.57
CA GLN A 323 -3.30 -22.67 5.50
C GLN A 323 -4.33 -21.94 6.37
N THR A 324 -3.88 -21.09 7.28
CA THR A 324 -4.74 -20.25 8.14
C THR A 324 -5.16 -18.95 7.47
N LEU A 325 -4.62 -18.63 6.28
CA LEU A 325 -5.02 -17.42 5.55
C LEU A 325 -6.37 -17.62 4.89
N VAL A 326 -7.23 -16.61 5.07
CA VAL A 326 -8.51 -16.48 4.38
C VAL A 326 -8.31 -15.56 3.19
N LEU A 327 -8.72 -16.02 2.01
CA LEU A 327 -8.63 -15.21 0.81
C LEU A 327 -9.61 -14.03 0.88
N PRO A 328 -9.19 -12.80 0.53
CA PRO A 328 -10.12 -11.71 0.31
C PRO A 328 -11.00 -12.00 -0.93
N PRO A 329 -12.07 -11.22 -1.16
CA PRO A 329 -12.86 -11.33 -2.38
C PRO A 329 -11.98 -11.27 -3.63
N GLU A 330 -12.27 -12.09 -4.63
CA GLU A 330 -11.47 -12.19 -5.85
C GLU A 330 -11.72 -10.97 -6.76
N ILE A 331 -10.98 -9.90 -6.51
CA ILE A 331 -11.06 -8.66 -7.26
C ILE A 331 -9.82 -8.55 -8.14
N MET A 332 -10.02 -8.75 -9.44
CA MET A 332 -8.97 -8.59 -10.44
C MET A 332 -8.96 -7.18 -11.01
N VAL A 333 -7.79 -6.57 -11.01
CA VAL A 333 -7.54 -5.34 -11.77
C VAL A 333 -7.14 -5.71 -13.18
N ASP A 334 -7.73 -5.02 -14.16
CA ASP A 334 -7.20 -5.01 -15.52
C ASP A 334 -5.84 -4.31 -15.52
N ARG A 335 -4.77 -5.04 -15.88
CA ARG A 335 -3.41 -4.50 -15.86
C ARG A 335 -3.20 -3.36 -16.85
N THR A 336 -4.02 -3.25 -17.89
CA THR A 336 -3.98 -2.11 -18.81
C THR A 336 -4.39 -0.79 -18.15
N THR A 337 -5.08 -0.86 -17.02
CA THR A 337 -5.49 0.30 -16.22
C THR A 337 -4.65 0.52 -14.96
N ASP A 338 -3.73 -0.41 -14.63
CA ASP A 338 -2.80 -0.26 -13.50
C ASP A 338 -1.77 0.83 -13.82
N GLY A 339 -1.73 1.89 -13.01
CA GLY A 339 -0.81 3.02 -13.22
C GLY A 339 0.67 2.69 -13.03
N HIS A 340 1.03 1.50 -12.53
CA HIS A 340 2.41 1.12 -12.24
C HIS A 340 2.97 -0.02 -13.09
N TYR A 341 2.14 -0.75 -13.84
CA TYR A 341 2.52 -1.73 -14.86
C TYR A 341 3.74 -2.59 -14.50
N ARG A 342 3.59 -3.45 -13.48
CA ARG A 342 4.69 -4.25 -12.97
C ARG A 342 4.66 -5.66 -13.53
N TRP A 343 5.61 -5.98 -14.41
CA TRP A 343 5.85 -7.33 -14.93
C TRP A 343 5.85 -8.39 -13.82
N VAL A 344 6.59 -8.13 -12.74
CA VAL A 344 6.78 -9.10 -11.65
C VAL A 344 5.47 -9.47 -10.94
N ASN A 345 4.49 -8.56 -10.90
CA ASN A 345 3.17 -8.84 -10.36
C ASN A 345 2.34 -9.67 -11.34
N LEU A 346 2.30 -9.23 -12.61
CA LEU A 346 1.50 -9.89 -13.64
C LEU A 346 1.93 -11.34 -13.86
N VAL A 347 3.23 -11.58 -14.00
CA VAL A 347 3.73 -12.94 -14.25
C VAL A 347 3.39 -13.88 -13.08
N ARG A 348 3.43 -13.38 -11.87
CA ARG A 348 3.07 -14.18 -10.68
C ARG A 348 1.57 -14.42 -10.55
N ASP A 349 0.72 -13.57 -11.08
CA ASP A 349 -0.72 -13.85 -11.18
C ASP A 349 -0.95 -15.12 -12.01
N PHE A 350 -0.26 -15.29 -13.14
CA PHE A 350 -0.34 -16.53 -13.94
C PHE A 350 0.29 -17.74 -13.24
N LEU A 351 1.45 -17.54 -12.59
CA LEU A 351 2.23 -18.65 -12.03
C LEU A 351 1.64 -19.19 -10.73
N TRP A 352 1.14 -18.31 -9.87
CA TRP A 352 0.80 -18.63 -8.48
C TRP A 352 -0.70 -18.77 -8.23
N TYR A 353 -1.53 -18.37 -9.20
CA TYR A 353 -2.99 -18.60 -9.08
C TYR A 353 -3.30 -20.07 -8.91
N GLU A 354 -4.11 -20.40 -7.91
CA GLU A 354 -4.55 -21.75 -7.59
C GLU A 354 -6.07 -21.84 -7.67
N PRO A 355 -6.63 -22.43 -8.76
CA PRO A 355 -8.09 -22.47 -9.00
C PRO A 355 -8.90 -23.20 -7.91
N ASN A 356 -8.24 -24.10 -7.16
CA ASN A 356 -8.91 -24.93 -6.15
C ASN A 356 -9.06 -24.26 -4.78
N LEU A 357 -8.42 -23.11 -4.57
CA LEU A 357 -8.59 -22.36 -3.32
C LEU A 357 -9.97 -21.70 -3.30
N LYS A 358 -10.68 -21.86 -2.18
CA LYS A 358 -12.01 -21.28 -2.00
C LYS A 358 -11.90 -19.84 -1.47
N VAL A 359 -12.59 -18.93 -2.13
CA VAL A 359 -12.79 -17.56 -1.67
C VAL A 359 -14.10 -17.49 -0.88
N PRO A 360 -14.11 -17.07 0.39
CA PRO A 360 -15.34 -16.90 1.14
C PRO A 360 -16.13 -15.71 0.56
N LYS A 361 -17.46 -15.79 0.63
CA LYS A 361 -18.31 -14.66 0.17
C LYS A 361 -18.17 -13.43 1.06
N PHE A 362 -18.02 -13.63 2.35
CA PHE A 362 -17.78 -12.59 3.35
C PHE A 362 -17.28 -13.27 4.62
N ASP A 363 -16.16 -12.79 5.14
CA ASP A 363 -15.53 -13.32 6.34
C ASP A 363 -15.94 -12.46 7.54
N GLU A 364 -16.64 -13.07 8.51
CA GLU A 364 -17.10 -12.40 9.73
C GLU A 364 -16.08 -12.60 10.85
N TYR A 365 -15.56 -11.50 11.38
CA TYR A 365 -14.62 -11.54 12.50
C TYR A 365 -14.58 -10.23 13.28
N ASP A 366 -14.05 -10.32 14.50
CA ASP A 366 -13.56 -9.19 15.28
C ASP A 366 -12.05 -9.37 15.45
N TYR A 367 -11.29 -8.36 15.06
CA TYR A 367 -9.85 -8.39 15.19
C TYR A 367 -9.30 -7.09 15.77
N CYS A 368 -8.44 -7.21 16.77
CA CYS A 368 -7.76 -6.09 17.40
C CYS A 368 -6.24 -6.25 17.22
N PHE A 369 -5.65 -5.35 16.45
CA PHE A 369 -4.23 -5.13 16.40
C PHE A 369 -3.82 -4.33 17.64
N LYS A 370 -3.37 -5.02 18.68
CA LYS A 370 -3.17 -4.41 20.01
C LYS A 370 -2.01 -3.42 20.03
N GLU A 371 -0.90 -3.75 19.37
CA GLU A 371 0.28 -2.89 19.33
C GLU A 371 0.03 -1.68 18.42
N SER A 372 -0.61 -1.90 17.28
CA SER A 372 -0.96 -0.86 16.33
C SER A 372 -2.19 -0.05 16.73
N GLN A 373 -2.91 -0.50 17.77
CA GLN A 373 -4.14 0.11 18.29
C GLN A 373 -5.24 0.25 17.22
N ILE A 374 -5.41 -0.78 16.39
CA ILE A 374 -6.44 -0.81 15.35
C ILE A 374 -7.45 -1.91 15.67
N LEU A 375 -8.74 -1.58 15.61
CA LEU A 375 -9.85 -2.52 15.67
C LEU A 375 -10.51 -2.62 14.31
N VAL A 376 -10.83 -3.85 13.88
CA VAL A 376 -11.71 -4.11 12.72
C VAL A 376 -12.75 -5.15 13.14
N SER A 377 -14.02 -4.81 13.00
CA SER A 377 -15.15 -5.71 13.23
C SER A 377 -15.97 -5.82 11.95
N LYS A 378 -16.15 -7.05 11.47
CA LYS A 378 -16.97 -7.39 10.30
C LYS A 378 -18.07 -8.35 10.72
N LYS A 379 -19.32 -7.94 10.56
CA LYS A 379 -20.52 -8.69 11.03
C LYS A 379 -21.60 -8.67 9.98
N ARG A 380 -22.58 -9.59 10.14
CA ARG A 380 -23.86 -9.55 9.47
C ARG A 380 -24.99 -9.27 10.46
N PHE A 381 -25.92 -8.45 10.01
CA PHE A 381 -27.17 -8.24 10.71
C PHE A 381 -28.29 -8.06 9.69
N ASN A 382 -29.37 -8.85 9.80
CA ASN A 382 -30.49 -8.88 8.84
C ASN A 382 -30.00 -8.97 7.38
N ASP A 383 -29.10 -9.93 7.10
CA ASP A 383 -28.46 -10.16 5.81
C ASP A 383 -27.54 -9.03 5.28
N LYS A 384 -27.41 -7.92 6.00
CA LYS A 384 -26.48 -6.84 5.66
C LYS A 384 -25.11 -7.04 6.28
N ARG A 385 -24.08 -6.74 5.51
CA ARG A 385 -22.70 -6.70 5.94
C ARG A 385 -22.45 -5.34 6.61
N ILE A 386 -21.86 -5.35 7.80
CA ILE A 386 -21.55 -4.16 8.58
C ILE A 386 -20.09 -4.21 8.99
N VAL A 387 -19.39 -3.10 8.84
CA VAL A 387 -18.01 -2.94 9.28
C VAL A 387 -17.92 -1.74 10.21
N PHE A 388 -17.26 -1.96 11.34
CA PHE A 388 -16.79 -0.92 12.22
C PHE A 388 -15.27 -1.05 12.34
N ALA A 389 -14.51 0.03 12.09
CA ALA A 389 -13.09 0.08 12.32
C ALA A 389 -12.72 1.33 13.11
N PHE A 390 -11.73 1.21 14.00
CA PHE A 390 -11.26 2.29 14.88
C PHE A 390 -9.73 2.32 14.89
N LYS A 391 -9.13 3.52 14.89
CA LYS A 391 -7.68 3.73 14.86
C LYS A 391 -7.19 4.48 16.09
N GLY A 392 -6.12 3.96 16.70
CA GLY A 392 -5.25 4.63 17.66
C GLY A 392 -3.85 4.89 17.06
N GLY A 393 -2.79 4.40 17.71
CA GLY A 393 -1.39 4.53 17.25
C GLY A 393 -0.77 5.89 17.54
N HIS A 394 0.07 6.38 16.65
CA HIS A 394 0.75 7.68 16.81
C HIS A 394 0.84 8.45 15.49
N ASN A 395 0.94 9.80 15.57
CA ASN A 395 0.99 10.69 14.40
C ASN A 395 2.41 10.87 13.81
N GLY A 396 3.30 9.92 14.02
CA GLY A 396 4.67 9.92 13.47
C GLY A 396 4.99 8.65 12.70
N GLU A 397 3.99 7.97 12.16
CA GLU A 397 4.15 6.80 11.29
C GLU A 397 4.53 7.24 9.87
N PRO A 398 5.23 6.38 9.11
CA PRO A 398 5.40 6.64 7.69
C PRO A 398 4.05 6.81 7.00
N HIS A 399 3.94 7.76 6.08
CA HIS A 399 2.69 8.05 5.37
C HIS A 399 1.50 8.43 6.28
N ASN A 400 1.77 9.02 7.45
CA ASN A 400 0.81 9.31 8.49
C ASN A 400 -0.26 10.35 8.10
N HIS A 401 -1.45 10.15 8.70
CA HIS A 401 -2.49 11.18 8.87
C HIS A 401 -2.65 11.50 10.36
N ASN A 402 -3.01 12.75 10.70
CA ASN A 402 -3.25 13.16 12.08
C ASN A 402 -4.69 12.80 12.48
N ASP A 403 -4.94 11.52 12.79
CA ASP A 403 -6.27 10.93 12.83
C ASP A 403 -6.52 9.96 14.00
N ILE A 404 -5.73 10.05 15.07
CA ILE A 404 -5.86 9.18 16.25
C ILE A 404 -7.25 9.31 16.86
N GLY A 405 -7.96 8.18 16.97
CA GLY A 405 -9.34 8.14 17.47
C GLY A 405 -10.40 8.22 16.37
N THR A 406 -10.00 8.30 15.09
CA THR A 406 -10.94 8.20 13.96
C THR A 406 -11.55 6.81 13.86
N PHE A 407 -12.69 6.71 13.19
CA PHE A 407 -13.39 5.45 13.00
C PHE A 407 -14.14 5.43 11.67
N ILE A 408 -14.42 4.24 11.19
CA ILE A 408 -15.19 3.96 9.97
C ILE A 408 -16.45 3.19 10.36
N LEU A 409 -17.57 3.55 9.75
CA LEU A 409 -18.81 2.78 9.81
C LEU A 409 -19.32 2.57 8.39
N GLN A 410 -19.34 1.31 7.95
CA GLN A 410 -19.81 0.92 6.62
C GLN A 410 -20.97 -0.07 6.74
N VAL A 411 -22.01 0.13 5.95
CA VAL A 411 -23.15 -0.79 5.82
C VAL A 411 -23.34 -1.10 4.34
N GLU A 412 -23.09 -2.35 3.95
CA GLU A 412 -22.98 -2.75 2.55
C GLU A 412 -21.97 -1.85 1.80
N HIS A 413 -22.36 -1.25 0.68
CA HIS A 413 -21.50 -0.35 -0.11
C HIS A 413 -21.51 1.11 0.36
N ASP A 414 -22.26 1.41 1.44
CA ASP A 414 -22.35 2.77 1.96
C ASP A 414 -21.35 2.98 3.10
N THR A 415 -20.28 3.72 2.87
CA THR A 415 -19.38 4.15 3.93
C THR A 415 -19.96 5.41 4.58
N LEU A 416 -20.77 5.19 5.62
CA LEU A 416 -21.56 6.24 6.27
C LEU A 416 -20.71 7.17 7.14
N ILE A 417 -19.70 6.64 7.86
CA ILE A 417 -18.61 7.41 8.41
C ILE A 417 -17.34 6.96 7.70
N SER A 418 -16.69 7.90 7.02
CA SER A 418 -15.62 7.61 6.06
C SER A 418 -14.30 8.24 6.48
N ASP A 419 -13.25 7.76 5.86
CA ASP A 419 -11.99 8.45 5.64
C ASP A 419 -11.99 9.08 4.23
N LEU A 420 -11.06 9.98 3.95
CA LEU A 420 -10.90 10.60 2.63
C LEU A 420 -9.88 9.86 1.77
N GLY A 421 -9.12 8.95 2.37
CA GLY A 421 -8.00 8.28 1.73
C GLY A 421 -6.84 9.22 1.44
N ARG A 422 -5.87 8.76 0.64
CA ARG A 422 -4.69 9.56 0.29
C ARG A 422 -5.01 10.65 -0.73
N GLY A 423 -4.36 11.81 -0.56
CA GLY A 423 -4.47 12.95 -1.46
C GLY A 423 -3.55 12.87 -2.70
N GLU A 424 -3.48 13.98 -3.45
CA GLU A 424 -2.61 14.09 -4.62
C GLU A 424 -1.12 14.15 -4.23
N TYR A 425 -0.27 13.35 -4.87
CA TYR A 425 1.17 13.28 -4.57
C TYR A 425 1.95 14.39 -5.29
N THR A 426 2.04 15.53 -4.62
CA THR A 426 2.86 16.67 -5.05
C THR A 426 4.14 16.75 -4.20
N LYS A 427 5.06 17.63 -4.58
CA LYS A 427 6.24 17.93 -3.75
C LYS A 427 5.85 18.39 -2.34
N GLN A 428 4.78 19.20 -2.23
CA GLN A 428 4.29 19.73 -0.95
C GLN A 428 3.65 18.65 -0.08
N TYR A 429 3.04 17.64 -0.68
CA TYR A 429 2.45 16.51 0.05
C TYR A 429 3.50 15.70 0.84
N PHE A 430 4.74 15.68 0.37
CA PHE A 430 5.87 15.00 1.03
C PHE A 430 6.78 15.95 1.84
N ASP A 431 6.41 17.21 1.95
CA ASP A 431 7.12 18.18 2.81
C ASP A 431 6.56 18.11 4.24
N GLU A 432 7.40 17.84 5.23
CA GLU A 432 6.99 17.64 6.62
C GLU A 432 6.25 18.85 7.21
N ASN A 433 6.53 20.07 6.72
CA ASN A 433 5.88 21.29 7.18
C ASN A 433 4.56 21.61 6.44
N LEU A 434 4.36 21.05 5.24
CA LEU A 434 3.22 21.38 4.37
C LEU A 434 2.21 20.25 4.25
N ARG A 435 2.61 18.99 4.53
CA ARG A 435 1.78 17.80 4.42
C ARG A 435 0.43 17.94 5.13
N TYR A 436 0.46 18.44 6.36
CA TYR A 436 -0.74 18.56 7.19
C TYR A 436 -1.60 19.82 6.88
N ASN A 437 -1.30 20.53 5.79
CA ASN A 437 -2.21 21.50 5.18
C ASN A 437 -3.22 20.83 4.21
N TYR A 438 -2.94 19.58 3.78
CA TYR A 438 -3.90 18.81 2.98
C TYR A 438 -5.00 18.27 3.88
N LEU A 439 -6.25 18.43 3.42
CA LEU A 439 -7.43 17.96 4.16
C LEU A 439 -7.32 16.46 4.47
N THR A 440 -6.82 15.68 3.52
CA THR A 440 -6.66 14.22 3.64
C THR A 440 -5.65 13.79 4.71
N CYS A 441 -4.68 14.64 5.07
CA CYS A 441 -3.63 14.28 6.04
C CYS A 441 -3.84 14.93 7.41
N SER A 442 -4.58 16.04 7.46
CA SER A 442 -4.82 16.78 8.69
C SER A 442 -6.02 16.24 9.46
N SER A 443 -6.06 16.44 10.77
CA SER A 443 -7.23 16.08 11.59
C SER A 443 -8.53 16.76 11.17
N TYR A 444 -8.43 17.82 10.37
CA TYR A 444 -9.60 18.50 9.82
C TYR A 444 -10.38 17.68 8.78
N GLY A 445 -9.77 16.64 8.21
CA GLY A 445 -10.39 15.70 7.27
C GLY A 445 -10.74 14.34 7.88
N HIS A 446 -10.71 14.21 9.20
CA HIS A 446 -10.98 12.95 9.91
C HIS A 446 -12.07 13.10 10.98
N SER A 447 -12.65 11.96 11.42
CA SER A 447 -13.70 11.92 12.45
C SER A 447 -13.09 12.02 13.86
N VAL A 448 -12.45 13.17 14.13
CA VAL A 448 -11.83 13.51 15.40
C VAL A 448 -12.17 14.94 15.80
N PRO A 449 -12.21 15.28 17.10
CA PRO A 449 -12.58 16.63 17.54
C PRO A 449 -11.49 17.67 17.24
N ILE A 450 -11.94 18.92 17.10
CA ILE A 450 -11.12 20.12 17.13
C ILE A 450 -11.35 20.77 18.48
N ILE A 451 -10.31 20.92 19.29
CA ILE A 451 -10.38 21.35 20.69
C ILE A 451 -9.78 22.75 20.82
N ASN A 452 -10.57 23.75 21.21
CA ASN A 452 -10.15 25.15 21.34
C ASN A 452 -9.46 25.71 20.08
N GLY A 453 -9.82 25.21 18.89
CA GLY A 453 -9.21 25.56 17.61
C GLY A 453 -7.99 24.71 17.22
N TYR A 454 -7.52 23.82 18.10
CA TYR A 454 -6.40 22.93 17.81
C TYR A 454 -6.89 21.60 17.21
N GLY A 455 -6.34 21.25 16.07
CA GLY A 455 -6.34 19.86 15.56
C GLY A 455 -5.23 19.03 16.21
N GLN A 456 -5.10 17.79 15.81
CA GLN A 456 -3.98 16.94 16.25
C GLN A 456 -2.67 17.40 15.58
N ALA A 457 -1.57 17.28 16.33
CA ALA A 457 -0.23 17.54 15.84
C ALA A 457 0.45 16.27 15.31
N SER A 458 1.47 16.44 14.46
CA SER A 458 2.32 15.35 13.96
C SER A 458 3.46 15.06 14.93
N GLY A 459 3.93 13.81 14.92
CA GLY A 459 5.08 13.38 15.74
C GLY A 459 4.84 12.03 16.41
N ARG A 460 5.91 11.33 16.73
CA ARG A 460 5.82 10.03 17.39
C ARG A 460 5.37 10.12 18.85
N ASP A 461 5.62 11.26 19.49
CA ASP A 461 5.14 11.60 20.83
C ASP A 461 3.64 11.97 20.84
N LYS A 462 3.05 12.26 19.68
CA LYS A 462 1.64 12.51 19.50
C LYS A 462 0.91 11.18 19.31
N CYS A 463 0.49 10.56 20.41
CA CYS A 463 0.04 9.17 20.40
C CYS A 463 -1.19 8.93 21.27
N GLY A 464 -1.90 7.85 20.93
CA GLY A 464 -2.91 7.26 21.80
C GLY A 464 -2.27 6.32 22.83
N ILE A 465 -2.71 6.40 24.07
CA ILE A 465 -2.25 5.53 25.16
C ILE A 465 -3.42 4.84 25.84
N ASN A 466 -3.15 3.73 26.53
CA ASN A 466 -4.16 2.95 27.26
C ASN A 466 -5.31 2.49 26.34
N PHE A 467 -4.95 1.92 25.19
CA PHE A 467 -5.90 1.30 24.29
C PHE A 467 -6.41 -0.01 24.88
N GLU A 468 -7.68 -0.04 25.20
CA GLU A 468 -8.38 -1.18 25.76
C GLU A 468 -9.55 -1.55 24.86
N VAL A 469 -9.66 -2.81 24.45
CA VAL A 469 -10.78 -3.31 23.64
C VAL A 469 -11.25 -4.64 24.21
N ASN A 470 -12.56 -4.75 24.37
CA ASN A 470 -13.24 -5.98 24.77
C ASN A 470 -14.08 -6.48 23.58
N LEU A 471 -13.73 -7.66 23.06
CA LEU A 471 -14.34 -8.28 21.87
C LEU A 471 -15.41 -9.32 22.29
N HIS A 472 -16.51 -8.86 22.87
CA HIS A 472 -17.71 -9.68 23.14
C HIS A 472 -18.86 -9.27 22.22
N ASP A 473 -20.07 -9.78 22.45
CA ASP A 473 -21.29 -9.45 21.67
C ASP A 473 -21.52 -7.94 21.53
N VAL A 474 -21.14 -7.20 22.57
CA VAL A 474 -21.05 -5.74 22.55
C VAL A 474 -19.57 -5.38 22.67
N ILE A 475 -19.01 -4.88 21.58
CA ILE A 475 -17.63 -4.43 21.55
C ILE A 475 -17.53 -3.09 22.27
N ARG A 476 -16.64 -2.99 23.23
CA ARG A 476 -16.33 -1.75 23.95
C ARG A 476 -14.85 -1.44 23.86
N GLY A 477 -14.54 -0.20 23.60
CA GLY A 477 -13.16 0.26 23.58
C GLY A 477 -12.98 1.61 24.24
N LYS A 478 -11.72 1.87 24.59
CA LYS A 478 -11.26 3.10 25.24
C LYS A 478 -9.86 3.44 24.75
N LEU A 479 -9.65 4.72 24.48
CA LEU A 479 -8.34 5.27 24.11
C LEU A 479 -8.17 6.63 24.78
N ASN A 480 -7.02 6.87 25.40
CA ASN A 480 -6.61 8.20 25.85
C ASN A 480 -5.82 8.87 24.70
N ILE A 481 -6.33 9.99 24.20
CA ILE A 481 -5.82 10.72 23.02
C ILE A 481 -5.20 12.08 23.42
N THR A 482 -5.03 12.34 24.68
CA THR A 482 -4.53 13.63 25.20
C THR A 482 -3.27 14.10 24.49
N HIS A 483 -2.30 13.20 24.31
CA HIS A 483 -1.00 13.54 23.72
C HIS A 483 -1.04 13.90 22.23
N ALA A 484 -2.13 13.60 21.53
CA ALA A 484 -2.28 13.96 20.12
C ALA A 484 -2.49 15.47 19.90
N TYR A 485 -2.91 16.19 20.93
CA TYR A 485 -3.23 17.61 20.88
C TYR A 485 -2.19 18.48 21.59
N GLU A 486 -1.95 19.69 21.07
CA GLU A 486 -1.06 20.68 21.65
C GLU A 486 -1.80 21.84 22.35
N ASP A 487 -3.08 21.63 22.72
CA ASP A 487 -3.81 22.58 23.54
C ASP A 487 -3.27 22.58 24.99
N PRO A 488 -2.64 23.67 25.46
CA PRO A 488 -2.06 23.74 26.80
C PRO A 488 -3.10 23.70 27.91
N SER A 489 -4.37 23.87 27.59
CA SER A 489 -5.47 23.77 28.55
C SER A 489 -6.01 22.35 28.70
N LEU A 490 -5.76 21.45 27.78
CA LEU A 490 -6.24 20.08 27.79
C LEU A 490 -5.40 19.22 28.75
N LEU A 491 -6.00 18.76 29.83
CA LEU A 491 -5.36 17.85 30.78
C LEU A 491 -5.62 16.38 30.47
N GLN A 492 -6.82 16.08 29.93
CA GLN A 492 -7.20 14.73 29.54
C GLN A 492 -8.24 14.74 28.44
N PHE A 493 -8.08 13.82 27.48
CA PHE A 493 -9.11 13.46 26.50
C PHE A 493 -9.16 11.94 26.38
N ILE A 494 -10.31 11.35 26.70
CA ILE A 494 -10.58 9.92 26.58
C ILE A 494 -11.76 9.70 25.67
N ARG A 495 -11.55 9.01 24.54
CA ARG A 495 -12.61 8.53 23.65
C ARG A 495 -12.98 7.10 24.01
N ARG A 496 -14.27 6.83 24.16
CA ARG A 496 -14.84 5.49 24.33
C ARG A 496 -15.79 5.18 23.19
N PHE A 497 -15.87 3.91 22.83
CA PHE A 497 -16.89 3.46 21.90
C PHE A 497 -17.60 2.22 22.45
N THR A 498 -18.89 2.12 22.13
CA THR A 498 -19.71 0.94 22.35
C THR A 498 -20.38 0.59 21.02
N TYR A 499 -20.01 -0.55 20.45
CA TYR A 499 -20.52 -1.01 19.16
C TYR A 499 -21.25 -2.33 19.32
N GLN A 500 -22.45 -2.43 18.76
CA GLN A 500 -23.27 -3.61 18.77
C GLN A 500 -23.87 -3.85 17.39
N ALA A 501 -23.34 -4.84 16.64
CA ALA A 501 -23.82 -5.14 15.30
C ALA A 501 -25.23 -5.74 15.29
N SER A 502 -25.59 -6.54 16.31
CA SER A 502 -26.92 -7.17 16.47
C SER A 502 -28.06 -6.17 16.78
N GLN A 503 -27.71 -4.95 17.11
CA GLN A 503 -28.61 -3.81 17.18
C GLN A 503 -27.90 -2.67 16.47
N PRO A 504 -28.47 -2.05 15.39
CA PRO A 504 -27.74 -1.06 14.61
C PRO A 504 -27.41 0.19 15.42
N CYS A 505 -26.40 0.07 16.28
CA CYS A 505 -26.02 1.08 17.27
C CYS A 505 -24.51 1.16 17.44
N LEU A 506 -23.97 2.38 17.31
CA LEU A 506 -22.65 2.77 17.77
C LEU A 506 -22.82 3.99 18.68
N ILE A 507 -22.12 3.99 19.81
CA ILE A 507 -22.07 5.12 20.73
C ILE A 507 -20.61 5.54 20.84
N ILE A 508 -20.35 6.84 20.62
CA ILE A 508 -19.07 7.49 20.92
C ILE A 508 -19.28 8.39 22.14
N GLU A 509 -18.41 8.24 23.14
CA GLU A 509 -18.38 9.06 24.34
C GLU A 509 -16.99 9.66 24.50
N ASP A 510 -16.91 10.99 24.49
CA ASP A 510 -15.68 11.75 24.64
C ASP A 510 -15.68 12.51 25.95
N GLU A 511 -14.70 12.19 26.80
CA GLU A 511 -14.52 12.75 28.13
C GLU A 511 -13.32 13.69 28.12
N PHE A 512 -13.55 14.97 28.45
CA PHE A 512 -12.53 16.01 28.49
C PHE A 512 -12.34 16.58 29.90
N LEU A 513 -11.09 16.87 30.23
CA LEU A 513 -10.69 17.59 31.41
C LEU A 513 -9.74 18.73 30.99
N PHE A 514 -10.08 19.97 31.37
CA PHE A 514 -9.29 21.16 31.11
C PHE A 514 -8.85 21.85 32.40
N ASN A 515 -7.78 22.64 32.33
CA ASN A 515 -7.35 23.49 33.45
C ASN A 515 -7.99 24.89 33.45
N LYS A 516 -8.93 25.15 32.52
CA LYS A 516 -9.67 26.40 32.39
C LYS A 516 -11.17 26.14 32.13
N HIS A 517 -11.98 27.16 32.33
CA HIS A 517 -13.40 27.20 31.98
C HIS A 517 -13.62 27.75 30.55
N ASN A 518 -14.83 27.61 30.02
CA ASN A 518 -15.25 28.13 28.71
C ASN A 518 -14.42 27.59 27.55
N ASN A 519 -14.37 26.27 27.42
CA ASN A 519 -13.73 25.60 26.30
C ASN A 519 -14.71 25.44 25.14
N HIS A 520 -14.17 25.35 23.93
CA HIS A 520 -14.93 25.08 22.73
C HIS A 520 -14.44 23.78 22.09
N ILE A 521 -15.37 22.85 21.87
CA ILE A 521 -15.13 21.59 21.18
C ILE A 521 -15.98 21.57 19.92
N THR A 522 -15.37 21.24 18.79
CA THR A 522 -16.05 20.89 17.56
C THR A 522 -15.88 19.40 17.34
N GLU A 523 -16.90 18.61 17.68
CA GLU A 523 -16.90 17.19 17.33
C GLU A 523 -17.22 17.05 15.86
N ARG A 524 -16.26 16.52 15.12
CA ARG A 524 -16.33 16.39 13.66
C ARG A 524 -16.54 14.95 13.26
N PHE A 525 -17.46 14.73 12.32
CA PHE A 525 -17.64 13.46 11.62
C PHE A 525 -17.56 13.68 10.12
N ILE A 526 -16.88 12.78 9.42
CA ILE A 526 -16.62 12.87 7.98
C ILE A 526 -17.45 11.82 7.24
N THR A 527 -18.04 12.22 6.14
CA THR A 527 -18.75 11.31 5.22
C THR A 527 -18.62 11.77 3.78
N VAL A 528 -18.64 10.80 2.85
CA VAL A 528 -18.77 11.06 1.40
C VAL A 528 -20.22 10.93 0.91
N CYS A 529 -21.14 10.58 1.80
CA CYS A 529 -22.55 10.49 1.52
C CYS A 529 -23.27 11.82 1.78
N PRO A 530 -24.37 12.14 1.06
CA PRO A 530 -25.15 13.33 1.32
C PRO A 530 -25.67 13.41 2.76
N VAL A 531 -25.69 14.62 3.32
CA VAL A 531 -26.11 14.88 4.71
C VAL A 531 -27.31 15.80 4.75
N LYS A 532 -28.24 15.52 5.66
CA LYS A 532 -29.44 16.34 5.91
C LYS A 532 -29.60 16.62 7.41
N MET A 533 -29.83 17.88 7.75
CA MET A 533 -30.26 18.28 9.09
C MET A 533 -31.68 17.75 9.36
N ILE A 534 -31.83 17.06 10.48
CA ILE A 534 -33.13 16.51 10.93
C ILE A 534 -33.74 17.37 12.04
N SER A 535 -32.92 17.77 13.00
CA SER A 535 -33.30 18.63 14.12
C SER A 535 -32.08 19.44 14.59
N PRO A 536 -32.23 20.39 15.51
CA PRO A 536 -31.09 21.14 16.05
C PRO A 536 -30.00 20.29 16.69
N ASN A 537 -30.28 19.03 17.03
CA ASN A 537 -29.37 18.11 17.70
C ASN A 537 -29.13 16.79 16.93
N SER A 538 -29.62 16.70 15.68
CA SER A 538 -29.45 15.47 14.90
C SER A 538 -29.30 15.72 13.40
N VAL A 539 -28.52 14.85 12.75
CA VAL A 539 -28.32 14.82 11.30
C VAL A 539 -28.53 13.42 10.77
N SER A 540 -28.90 13.32 9.50
CA SER A 540 -28.99 12.06 8.77
C SER A 540 -27.99 12.05 7.62
N ILE A 541 -27.18 10.99 7.54
CA ILE A 541 -26.32 10.67 6.40
C ILE A 541 -27.06 9.67 5.52
N ILE A 542 -27.19 9.99 4.24
CA ILE A 542 -28.06 9.25 3.31
C ILE A 542 -27.19 8.46 2.33
N GLY A 543 -27.03 7.16 2.58
CA GLY A 543 -26.42 6.22 1.65
C GLY A 543 -27.42 5.71 0.61
N LYS A 544 -26.96 4.83 -0.28
CA LYS A 544 -27.82 4.20 -1.31
C LYS A 544 -28.68 3.06 -0.73
N ASN A 545 -28.13 2.33 0.24
CA ASN A 545 -28.74 1.13 0.84
C ASN A 545 -29.15 1.34 2.30
N SER A 546 -28.59 2.36 2.96
CA SER A 546 -28.75 2.61 4.38
C SER A 546 -28.70 4.09 4.70
N THR A 547 -29.31 4.47 5.80
CA THR A 547 -29.30 5.83 6.34
C THR A 547 -28.75 5.78 7.76
N LEU A 548 -27.87 6.69 8.12
CA LEU A 548 -27.31 6.83 9.46
C LEU A 548 -27.85 8.09 10.13
N LEU A 549 -28.47 7.94 11.28
CA LEU A 549 -28.84 9.05 12.16
C LEU A 549 -27.73 9.26 13.20
N ILE A 550 -27.22 10.48 13.31
CA ILE A 550 -26.32 10.90 14.39
C ILE A 550 -27.09 11.88 15.28
N GLN A 551 -27.09 11.62 16.58
CA GLN A 551 -27.77 12.44 17.57
C GLN A 551 -26.90 12.66 18.80
N SER A 552 -26.93 13.89 19.32
CA SER A 552 -26.31 14.27 20.60
C SER A 552 -27.18 15.28 21.34
N ASP A 553 -27.28 15.16 22.67
CA ASP A 553 -28.14 16.04 23.49
C ASP A 553 -27.38 17.27 24.03
N ASN A 554 -26.08 17.22 24.15
CA ASN A 554 -25.24 18.26 24.80
C ASN A 554 -24.45 19.07 23.78
N ILE A 555 -25.13 19.70 22.83
CA ILE A 555 -24.52 20.52 21.76
C ILE A 555 -25.18 21.89 21.68
N ASN A 556 -24.49 22.87 21.14
CA ASN A 556 -25.01 24.23 20.91
C ASN A 556 -25.58 24.37 19.49
N SER A 557 -24.90 23.82 18.50
CA SER A 557 -25.35 23.90 17.10
C SER A 557 -24.65 22.81 16.27
N ILE A 558 -25.22 22.56 15.09
CA ILE A 558 -24.62 21.69 14.07
C ILE A 558 -24.36 22.54 12.82
N GLU A 559 -23.17 22.39 12.26
CA GLU A 559 -22.80 22.95 10.96
C GLU A 559 -22.49 21.80 9.98
N ILE A 560 -22.95 21.88 8.75
CA ILE A 560 -22.64 20.93 7.68
C ILE A 560 -21.91 21.70 6.59
N LYS A 561 -20.64 21.35 6.38
CA LYS A 561 -19.79 21.92 5.32
C LYS A 561 -19.57 20.91 4.23
N LYS A 562 -19.59 21.36 2.99
CA LYS A 562 -19.19 20.57 1.83
C LYS A 562 -17.83 21.05 1.35
N GLU A 563 -16.86 20.15 1.34
CA GLU A 563 -15.49 20.42 0.92
C GLU A 563 -15.16 19.62 -0.34
N VAL A 564 -14.30 20.19 -1.18
CA VAL A 564 -13.76 19.53 -2.37
C VAL A 564 -12.28 19.30 -2.17
N TYR A 565 -11.83 18.07 -2.42
CA TYR A 565 -10.42 17.69 -2.34
C TYR A 565 -10.01 16.88 -3.57
N LYS A 566 -8.72 16.75 -3.82
CA LYS A 566 -8.18 15.88 -4.86
C LYS A 566 -7.62 14.61 -4.25
N ASN A 567 -8.06 13.48 -4.78
CA ASN A 567 -7.52 12.17 -4.40
C ASN A 567 -6.16 11.90 -5.09
N HIS A 568 -5.57 10.75 -4.81
CA HIS A 568 -4.29 10.32 -5.39
C HIS A 568 -4.30 10.24 -6.93
N ARG A 569 -5.46 10.04 -7.57
CA ARG A 569 -5.62 10.02 -9.03
C ARG A 569 -5.85 11.41 -9.64
N TYR A 570 -5.67 12.48 -8.85
CA TYR A 570 -5.93 13.88 -9.22
C TYR A 570 -7.39 14.16 -9.57
N GLU A 571 -8.32 13.30 -9.14
CA GLU A 571 -9.76 13.49 -9.32
C GLU A 571 -10.31 14.36 -8.20
N GLU A 572 -11.17 15.32 -8.54
CA GLU A 572 -11.93 16.08 -7.56
C GLU A 572 -13.00 15.19 -6.91
N LYS A 573 -13.03 15.17 -5.60
CA LYS A 573 -13.97 14.43 -4.77
C LYS A 573 -14.62 15.38 -3.78
N GLU A 574 -15.85 15.04 -3.36
CA GLU A 574 -16.62 15.80 -2.40
C GLU A 574 -16.71 15.05 -1.07
N ALA A 575 -16.60 15.80 0.02
CA ALA A 575 -16.81 15.30 1.37
C ALA A 575 -17.73 16.25 2.15
N TYR A 576 -18.44 15.70 3.11
CA TYR A 576 -19.24 16.48 4.06
C TYR A 576 -18.57 16.40 5.43
N LEU A 577 -18.32 17.57 6.01
CA LEU A 577 -17.81 17.76 7.36
C LEU A 577 -19.03 18.12 8.22
N ILE A 578 -19.33 17.28 9.20
CA ILE A 578 -20.46 17.45 10.11
C ILE A 578 -19.90 17.87 11.46
N ASP A 579 -20.03 19.16 11.78
CA ASP A 579 -19.46 19.78 12.97
C ASP A 579 -20.54 20.00 14.03
N PHE A 580 -20.43 19.29 15.16
CA PHE A 580 -21.21 19.50 16.34
C PHE A 580 -20.46 20.44 17.29
N HIS A 581 -20.90 21.69 17.41
CA HIS A 581 -20.26 22.70 18.24
C HIS A 581 -20.75 22.61 19.68
N CYS A 582 -19.82 22.53 20.61
CA CYS A 582 -20.06 22.38 22.03
C CYS A 582 -19.28 23.43 22.83
N GLN A 583 -19.99 24.30 23.54
CA GLN A 583 -19.39 25.15 24.56
C GLN A 583 -19.41 24.38 25.88
N VAL A 584 -18.23 24.16 26.46
CA VAL A 584 -18.12 23.23 27.60
C VAL A 584 -17.29 23.85 28.74
N ASP A 585 -17.50 23.34 29.94
CA ASP A 585 -16.76 23.74 31.13
C ASP A 585 -15.46 22.90 31.29
N ALA A 586 -14.76 23.08 32.40
CA ALA A 586 -13.49 22.42 32.71
C ALA A 586 -13.57 20.89 32.70
N GLN A 587 -14.71 20.30 33.02
CA GLN A 587 -14.94 18.87 32.89
C GLN A 587 -16.24 18.64 32.12
N THR A 588 -16.17 17.79 31.08
CA THR A 588 -17.35 17.47 30.28
C THR A 588 -17.27 16.07 29.71
N LYS A 589 -18.46 15.55 29.38
CA LYS A 589 -18.65 14.31 28.64
C LYS A 589 -19.66 14.56 27.54
N LEU A 590 -19.23 14.37 26.30
CA LEU A 590 -20.08 14.41 25.12
C LEU A 590 -20.45 12.99 24.71
N ARG A 591 -21.69 12.80 24.26
CA ARG A 591 -22.18 11.49 23.82
C ARG A 591 -22.89 11.63 22.49
N PHE A 592 -22.48 10.79 21.53
CA PHE A 592 -23.05 10.71 20.19
C PHE A 592 -23.61 9.32 19.95
N ASN A 593 -24.88 9.25 19.57
CA ASN A 593 -25.55 8.00 19.24
C ASN A 593 -25.68 7.91 17.72
N PHE A 594 -25.20 6.81 17.16
CA PHE A 594 -25.24 6.48 15.74
C PHE A 594 -26.19 5.30 15.56
N ALA A 595 -27.29 5.51 14.83
CA ALA A 595 -28.25 4.48 14.53
C ALA A 595 -28.47 4.40 13.02
N TRP A 596 -28.24 3.23 12.43
CA TRP A 596 -28.47 3.05 10.99
C TRP A 596 -29.75 2.27 10.74
N LEU A 597 -30.44 2.68 9.70
CA LEU A 597 -31.72 2.16 9.29
C LEU A 597 -31.67 1.81 7.80
N ASP A 598 -32.49 0.86 7.39
CA ASP A 598 -32.67 0.55 5.98
C ASP A 598 -33.35 1.72 5.25
N VAL A 599 -32.89 2.02 4.04
CA VAL A 599 -33.65 2.86 3.12
C VAL A 599 -34.89 2.06 2.72
N LYS A 600 -36.07 2.57 3.09
CA LYS A 600 -37.37 1.97 2.73
C LYS A 600 -37.67 2.15 1.25
#